data_f9655e1734b1806cd559a1c894ca9437
#
_entry.id   f9655e1734b1806cd559a1c894ca9437
#
_cell.length_a   1.000
_cell.length_b   1.000
_cell.length_c   1.000
_cell.angle_alpha   90.00
_cell.angle_beta   90.00
_cell.angle_gamma   90.00
#
_symmetry.space_group_name_H-M   'P 1'
#
loop_
_entity.id
_entity.type
_entity.pdbx_description
1 polymer ?
#
loop_
_entity_poly.entity_id
_entity_poly.type
_entity_poly.pdbx_seq_one_letter_code
_entity_poly.pdbx_strand_id
1 'polypeptide(L)'
;MRSIAGLTKTCLVASLAVAFSMSPTSAGDTPVQTQVSKDQVRKLVETWKHYYAKADSLRDRRNAFEDMMEATPEPTRVQIRPVDADGVDAQLIWPARLHHPIGKRAILYIHGGGFYGGSLRTHRAIAGALAKAASADVLLIDYRLAPDNPYPAQIDDALTAYRWLLGSGYEASNVVVVGESVGGNLAIEATLRQMRVKGPLPAAVVAMSPVTDLAATGASLTANASTDPLIDTAQLDLMRKAYLGTRSPTDPMVSPLYGDMTGFPPLLVQVGSGEALLDDTLRLAEKARKVGVDVETEIWPGMIHQWQLFPFWLDDARQSNQRVAEYAIKHFADKPRP
;
A
#
# COMPACT_ATOMS: atom_id res chain seq x y z
N MET A 1 -28.67 26.26 -69.56
CA MET A 1 -29.93 26.29 -68.75
C MET A 1 -30.01 25.14 -67.80
N ARG A 2 -30.43 25.39 -66.62
CA ARG A 2 -30.60 24.53 -65.45
C ARG A 2 -29.33 24.26 -64.57
N SER A 3 -29.31 25.09 -63.54
CA SER A 3 -28.55 25.00 -62.31
C SER A 3 -28.87 23.71 -61.52
N ILE A 4 -27.85 23.06 -60.97
CA ILE A 4 -28.01 22.05 -59.94
C ILE A 4 -27.18 22.52 -58.75
N ALA A 5 -27.91 22.88 -57.68
CA ALA A 5 -27.36 23.24 -56.37
C ALA A 5 -26.81 22.01 -55.63
N GLY A 6 -25.55 22.08 -55.22
CA GLY A 6 -24.95 21.06 -54.36
C GLY A 6 -25.30 21.28 -52.89
N LEU A 7 -25.94 20.29 -52.27
CA LEU A 7 -26.15 20.24 -50.83
C LEU A 7 -24.85 19.71 -50.17
N THR A 8 -24.19 20.57 -49.44
CA THR A 8 -23.16 20.19 -48.48
C THR A 8 -23.82 19.66 -47.20
N LYS A 9 -23.69 18.35 -46.92
CA LYS A 9 -24.07 17.74 -45.63
C LYS A 9 -22.96 17.99 -44.61
N THR A 10 -23.22 18.91 -43.71
CA THR A 10 -22.39 19.10 -42.51
C THR A 10 -22.67 17.96 -41.51
N CYS A 11 -21.72 17.05 -41.31
CA CYS A 11 -21.79 16.07 -40.24
C CYS A 11 -21.45 16.77 -38.94
N LEU A 12 -22.45 16.94 -38.08
CA LEU A 12 -22.29 17.33 -36.68
C LEU A 12 -21.80 16.10 -35.93
N VAL A 13 -20.51 16.09 -35.52
CA VAL A 13 -19.99 15.11 -34.56
C VAL A 13 -20.41 15.59 -33.17
N ALA A 14 -21.43 14.95 -32.63
CA ALA A 14 -21.83 15.15 -31.23
C ALA A 14 -20.79 14.45 -30.32
N SER A 15 -19.94 15.24 -29.70
CA SER A 15 -19.08 14.76 -28.61
C SER A 15 -19.96 14.42 -27.40
N LEU A 16 -20.20 13.14 -27.16
CA LEU A 16 -20.77 12.69 -25.90
C LEU A 16 -19.71 12.87 -24.80
N ALA A 17 -19.83 13.94 -24.04
CA ALA A 17 -19.17 14.07 -22.75
C ALA A 17 -19.85 13.09 -21.78
N VAL A 18 -19.21 11.95 -21.51
CA VAL A 18 -19.61 11.06 -20.43
C VAL A 18 -19.26 11.79 -19.13
N ALA A 19 -20.27 12.42 -18.52
CA ALA A 19 -20.17 12.92 -17.17
C ALA A 19 -20.11 11.70 -16.23
N PHE A 20 -18.94 11.41 -15.72
CA PHE A 20 -18.79 10.52 -14.59
C PHE A 20 -19.52 11.14 -13.40
N SER A 21 -20.67 10.59 -13.01
CA SER A 21 -21.31 10.90 -11.76
C SER A 21 -20.48 10.27 -10.65
N MET A 22 -19.53 11.03 -10.10
CA MET A 22 -18.90 10.68 -8.83
C MET A 22 -20.01 10.67 -7.78
N SER A 23 -20.22 9.52 -7.15
CA SER A 23 -21.00 9.44 -5.92
C SER A 23 -20.45 10.46 -4.92
N PRO A 24 -21.28 11.09 -4.08
CA PRO A 24 -20.80 12.12 -3.17
C PRO A 24 -19.70 11.52 -2.27
N THR A 25 -18.50 12.09 -2.35
CA THR A 25 -17.38 11.81 -1.44
C THR A 25 -17.87 12.08 -0.02
N SER A 26 -17.67 11.11 0.87
CA SER A 26 -18.01 11.31 2.28
C SER A 26 -17.18 12.44 2.87
N ALA A 27 -17.73 13.19 3.84
CA ALA A 27 -16.99 14.24 4.54
C ALA A 27 -15.75 13.63 5.25
N GLY A 28 -14.58 13.67 4.61
CA GLY A 28 -13.33 13.06 5.08
C GLY A 28 -12.45 12.56 3.95
N ASP A 29 -12.97 12.46 2.72
CA ASP A 29 -12.14 12.10 1.56
C ASP A 29 -11.52 13.36 0.96
N THR A 30 -10.19 13.45 0.99
CA THR A 30 -9.48 14.62 0.46
C THR A 30 -8.80 14.23 -0.87
N PRO A 31 -9.26 14.78 -2.00
CA PRO A 31 -8.47 14.70 -3.23
C PRO A 31 -7.16 15.45 -3.01
N VAL A 32 -6.05 14.77 -3.15
CA VAL A 32 -4.75 15.43 -3.07
C VAL A 32 -4.55 16.27 -4.33
N GLN A 33 -4.32 17.56 -4.17
CA GLN A 33 -4.01 18.44 -5.30
C GLN A 33 -2.54 18.24 -5.68
N THR A 34 -2.29 17.43 -6.71
CA THR A 34 -0.97 17.23 -7.29
C THR A 34 -0.96 17.62 -8.75
N GLN A 35 0.16 18.15 -9.20
CA GLN A 35 0.41 18.34 -10.63
C GLN A 35 0.99 17.02 -11.18
N VAL A 36 0.08 16.06 -11.44
CA VAL A 36 0.47 14.72 -11.91
C VAL A 36 1.31 14.83 -13.17
N SER A 37 2.54 14.36 -13.13
CA SER A 37 3.35 14.20 -14.33
C SER A 37 2.88 12.97 -15.10
N LYS A 38 1.97 13.16 -16.04
CA LYS A 38 1.45 12.09 -16.90
C LYS A 38 2.57 11.29 -17.59
N ASP A 39 3.68 11.96 -17.91
CA ASP A 39 4.84 11.32 -18.55
C ASP A 39 5.58 10.39 -17.59
N GLN A 40 5.73 10.77 -16.32
CA GLN A 40 6.33 9.90 -15.31
C GLN A 40 5.47 8.67 -15.04
N VAL A 41 4.15 8.84 -14.92
CA VAL A 41 3.22 7.72 -14.73
C VAL A 41 3.24 6.79 -15.95
N ARG A 42 3.19 7.35 -17.16
CA ARG A 42 3.30 6.54 -18.40
C ARG A 42 4.57 5.71 -18.41
N LYS A 43 5.72 6.32 -18.09
CA LYS A 43 7.00 5.61 -18.01
C LYS A 43 6.97 4.50 -16.95
N LEU A 44 6.34 4.73 -15.82
CA LEU A 44 6.17 3.70 -14.79
C LEU A 44 5.31 2.53 -15.29
N VAL A 45 4.18 2.81 -15.97
CA VAL A 45 3.33 1.79 -16.61
C VAL A 45 4.11 0.96 -17.63
N GLU A 46 4.90 1.63 -18.48
CA GLU A 46 5.75 0.95 -19.48
C GLU A 46 6.81 0.07 -18.81
N THR A 47 7.40 0.53 -17.71
CA THR A 47 8.36 -0.25 -16.92
C THR A 47 7.73 -1.51 -16.35
N TRP A 48 6.57 -1.40 -15.69
CA TRP A 48 5.82 -2.56 -15.21
C TRP A 48 5.50 -3.55 -16.33
N LYS A 49 4.96 -3.08 -17.43
CA LYS A 49 4.64 -3.93 -18.59
C LYS A 49 5.88 -4.63 -19.15
N HIS A 50 7.01 -3.96 -19.19
CA HIS A 50 8.26 -4.53 -19.69
C HIS A 50 8.73 -5.71 -18.83
N TYR A 51 8.83 -5.52 -17.52
CA TYR A 51 9.33 -6.56 -16.62
C TYR A 51 8.37 -7.73 -16.47
N TYR A 52 7.06 -7.47 -16.51
CA TYR A 52 6.04 -8.51 -16.35
C TYR A 52 5.59 -9.18 -17.64
N ALA A 53 6.09 -8.75 -18.81
CA ALA A 53 5.68 -9.25 -20.12
C ALA A 53 5.81 -10.76 -20.31
N LYS A 54 6.68 -11.43 -19.56
CA LYS A 54 6.96 -12.87 -19.62
C LYS A 54 6.86 -13.55 -18.25
N ALA A 55 6.14 -12.92 -17.33
CA ALA A 55 6.01 -13.43 -15.97
C ALA A 55 4.77 -14.33 -15.85
N ASP A 56 4.87 -15.55 -16.39
CA ASP A 56 3.76 -16.51 -16.51
C ASP A 56 3.52 -17.31 -15.22
N SER A 57 4.56 -17.49 -14.39
CA SER A 57 4.47 -18.18 -13.11
C SER A 57 4.66 -17.22 -11.92
N LEU A 58 4.28 -17.66 -10.70
CA LEU A 58 4.55 -16.90 -9.48
C LEU A 58 6.05 -16.64 -9.28
N ARG A 59 6.90 -17.61 -9.64
CA ARG A 59 8.35 -17.45 -9.60
C ARG A 59 8.82 -16.35 -10.56
N ASP A 60 8.31 -16.36 -11.80
CA ASP A 60 8.69 -15.34 -12.80
C ASP A 60 8.23 -13.95 -12.36
N ARG A 61 7.03 -13.84 -11.77
CA ARG A 61 6.53 -12.58 -11.21
C ARG A 61 7.38 -12.09 -10.02
N ARG A 62 7.80 -13.00 -9.14
CA ARG A 62 8.74 -12.68 -8.04
C ARG A 62 10.04 -12.14 -8.61
N ASN A 63 10.65 -12.84 -9.57
CA ASN A 63 11.89 -12.42 -10.20
C ASN A 63 11.73 -11.09 -10.93
N ALA A 64 10.66 -10.91 -11.70
CA ALA A 64 10.38 -9.65 -12.41
C ALA A 64 10.29 -8.46 -11.46
N PHE A 65 9.69 -8.64 -10.27
CA PHE A 65 9.65 -7.60 -9.26
C PHE A 65 11.04 -7.30 -8.68
N GLU A 66 11.80 -8.34 -8.33
CA GLU A 66 13.17 -8.19 -7.85
C GLU A 66 14.06 -7.47 -8.89
N ASP A 67 14.03 -7.91 -10.14
CA ASP A 67 14.82 -7.34 -11.24
C ASP A 67 14.45 -5.88 -11.51
N MET A 68 13.15 -5.57 -11.50
CA MET A 68 12.67 -4.18 -11.67
C MET A 68 13.16 -3.28 -10.54
N MET A 69 13.11 -3.77 -9.31
CA MET A 69 13.52 -3.00 -8.13
C MET A 69 15.05 -2.95 -7.95
N GLU A 70 15.83 -3.75 -8.71
CA GLU A 70 17.29 -3.67 -8.71
C GLU A 70 17.80 -2.31 -9.21
N ALA A 71 17.07 -1.66 -10.12
CA ALA A 71 17.35 -0.31 -10.58
C ALA A 71 17.05 0.79 -9.54
N THR A 72 16.45 0.42 -8.40
CA THR A 72 16.11 1.37 -7.33
C THR A 72 17.37 1.77 -6.58
N PRO A 73 17.68 3.07 -6.45
CA PRO A 73 18.83 3.53 -5.70
C PRO A 73 18.78 3.10 -4.23
N GLU A 74 19.91 2.69 -3.70
CA GLU A 74 20.04 2.46 -2.26
C GLU A 74 19.69 3.74 -1.48
N PRO A 75 18.98 3.62 -0.34
CA PRO A 75 18.62 4.79 0.44
C PRO A 75 19.85 5.47 1.02
N THR A 76 19.97 6.77 0.80
CA THR A 76 21.08 7.57 1.32
C THR A 76 20.72 8.22 2.65
N ARG A 77 21.75 8.55 3.47
CA ARG A 77 21.59 9.23 4.77
C ARG A 77 20.77 8.43 5.80
N VAL A 78 20.85 7.12 5.70
CA VAL A 78 20.32 6.17 6.70
C VAL A 78 21.42 5.19 7.11
N GLN A 79 21.27 4.62 8.29
CA GLN A 79 21.98 3.43 8.74
C GLN A 79 21.02 2.25 8.60
N ILE A 80 21.56 1.09 8.24
CA ILE A 80 20.80 -0.14 8.06
C ILE A 80 21.52 -1.25 8.79
N ARG A 81 20.81 -1.95 9.66
CA ARG A 81 21.32 -3.10 10.40
C ARG A 81 20.41 -4.30 10.23
N PRO A 82 20.90 -5.43 9.74
CA PRO A 82 20.16 -6.68 9.80
C PRO A 82 19.82 -7.04 11.24
N VAL A 83 18.61 -7.50 11.47
CA VAL A 83 18.13 -7.98 12.76
C VAL A 83 17.29 -9.23 12.57
N ASP A 84 17.34 -10.12 13.55
CA ASP A 84 16.41 -11.23 13.70
C ASP A 84 15.30 -10.78 14.67
N ALA A 85 14.10 -10.65 14.17
CA ALA A 85 12.94 -10.26 14.96
C ALA A 85 12.18 -11.50 15.45
N ASP A 86 12.79 -12.27 16.35
CA ASP A 86 12.29 -13.54 16.91
C ASP A 86 11.98 -14.59 15.81
N GLY A 87 12.94 -14.79 14.89
CA GLY A 87 12.86 -15.73 13.78
C GLY A 87 12.32 -15.13 12.49
N VAL A 88 12.05 -13.83 12.45
CA VAL A 88 11.69 -13.08 11.25
C VAL A 88 12.88 -12.23 10.82
N ASP A 89 13.45 -12.52 9.65
CA ASP A 89 14.51 -11.71 9.07
C ASP A 89 14.02 -10.29 8.84
N ALA A 90 14.80 -9.28 9.24
CA ALA A 90 14.41 -7.89 9.14
C ALA A 90 15.60 -6.94 9.00
N GLN A 91 15.33 -5.71 8.66
CA GLN A 91 16.28 -4.61 8.71
C GLN A 91 15.76 -3.48 9.60
N LEU A 92 16.56 -3.10 10.60
CA LEU A 92 16.32 -1.89 11.36
C LEU A 92 17.05 -0.74 10.67
N ILE A 93 16.30 0.30 10.28
CA ILE A 93 16.75 1.43 9.45
C ILE A 93 16.49 2.72 10.22
N TRP A 94 17.51 3.59 10.36
CA TRP A 94 17.35 4.88 11.06
C TRP A 94 18.16 5.99 10.38
N PRO A 95 17.85 7.28 10.68
CA PRO A 95 18.58 8.42 10.09
C PRO A 95 20.08 8.39 10.41
N ALA A 96 20.95 8.52 9.40
CA ALA A 96 22.41 8.42 9.55
C ALA A 96 23.06 9.49 10.43
N ARG A 97 22.34 10.61 10.72
CA ARG A 97 22.80 11.62 11.69
C ARG A 97 22.91 11.09 13.13
N LEU A 98 22.30 9.92 13.38
CA LEU A 98 22.34 9.22 14.66
C LEU A 98 23.27 8.02 14.53
N HIS A 99 24.13 7.82 15.55
CA HIS A 99 25.06 6.68 15.59
C HIS A 99 24.40 5.37 16.02
N HIS A 100 23.17 5.44 16.54
CA HIS A 100 22.37 4.32 17.02
C HIS A 100 20.88 4.56 16.68
N PRO A 101 20.04 3.51 16.72
CA PRO A 101 18.61 3.66 16.58
C PRO A 101 18.03 4.67 17.59
N ILE A 102 16.92 5.30 17.20
CA ILE A 102 16.22 6.29 18.03
C ILE A 102 15.71 5.62 19.32
N GLY A 103 15.22 4.37 19.21
CA GLY A 103 14.78 3.54 20.34
C GLY A 103 13.50 4.02 21.02
N LYS A 104 12.81 5.00 20.46
CA LYS A 104 11.60 5.60 21.03
C LYS A 104 10.39 5.52 20.11
N ARG A 105 10.58 5.76 18.82
CA ARG A 105 9.54 5.77 17.79
C ARG A 105 9.92 4.79 16.71
N ALA A 106 8.97 3.95 16.32
CA ALA A 106 9.20 2.99 15.25
C ALA A 106 8.06 2.98 14.23
N ILE A 107 8.41 2.65 13.01
CA ILE A 107 7.49 2.21 11.96
C ILE A 107 7.78 0.73 11.73
N LEU A 108 6.78 -0.13 11.91
CA LEU A 108 6.81 -1.49 11.37
C LEU A 108 6.37 -1.42 9.92
N TYR A 109 7.28 -1.70 8.99
CA TYR A 109 6.96 -1.69 7.57
C TYR A 109 6.78 -3.11 7.04
N ILE A 110 5.60 -3.39 6.50
CA ILE A 110 5.20 -4.68 5.94
C ILE A 110 5.04 -4.50 4.43
N HIS A 111 5.92 -5.15 3.67
CA HIS A 111 5.97 -4.96 2.22
C HIS A 111 4.81 -5.63 1.46
N GLY A 112 4.51 -5.12 0.26
CA GLY A 112 3.61 -5.76 -0.70
C GLY A 112 4.26 -6.86 -1.52
N GLY A 113 3.64 -7.20 -2.65
CA GLY A 113 4.12 -8.24 -3.55
C GLY A 113 3.21 -9.47 -3.63
N GLY A 114 1.89 -9.29 -3.46
CA GLY A 114 0.89 -10.32 -3.70
C GLY A 114 0.95 -11.52 -2.74
N PHE A 115 1.55 -11.39 -1.56
CA PHE A 115 1.90 -12.43 -0.59
C PHE A 115 2.98 -13.41 -1.07
N TYR A 116 3.38 -13.37 -2.33
CA TYR A 116 4.33 -14.30 -2.93
C TYR A 116 5.65 -13.66 -3.39
N GLY A 117 5.78 -12.34 -3.33
CA GLY A 117 6.95 -11.58 -3.76
C GLY A 117 7.24 -10.41 -2.81
N GLY A 118 8.26 -9.65 -3.16
CA GLY A 118 8.82 -8.61 -2.30
C GLY A 118 9.89 -9.14 -1.36
N SER A 119 10.72 -8.24 -0.87
CA SER A 119 11.86 -8.57 0.00
C SER A 119 12.37 -7.31 0.71
N LEU A 120 13.33 -7.49 1.61
CA LEU A 120 14.08 -6.38 2.21
C LEU A 120 14.74 -5.49 1.15
N ARG A 121 15.22 -6.09 0.05
CA ARG A 121 15.89 -5.35 -1.04
C ARG A 121 14.90 -4.46 -1.80
N THR A 122 13.75 -5.00 -2.17
CA THR A 122 12.78 -4.27 -2.99
C THR A 122 12.15 -3.08 -2.27
N HIS A 123 12.08 -3.12 -0.93
CA HIS A 123 11.40 -2.07 -0.16
C HIS A 123 12.35 -1.21 0.71
N ARG A 124 13.65 -1.46 0.67
CA ARG A 124 14.64 -0.69 1.44
C ARG A 124 14.61 0.80 1.14
N ALA A 125 14.37 1.18 -0.11
CA ALA A 125 14.36 2.59 -0.53
C ALA A 125 13.22 3.37 0.13
N ILE A 126 11.99 2.84 0.11
CA ILE A 126 10.84 3.48 0.76
C ILE A 126 10.99 3.47 2.28
N ALA A 127 11.43 2.36 2.88
CA ALA A 127 11.69 2.27 4.32
C ALA A 127 12.71 3.31 4.78
N GLY A 128 13.81 3.49 4.01
CA GLY A 128 14.80 4.53 4.27
C GLY A 128 14.28 5.96 4.10
N ALA A 129 13.38 6.19 3.15
CA ALA A 129 12.71 7.48 2.98
C ALA A 129 11.83 7.80 4.18
N LEU A 130 11.03 6.84 4.66
CA LEU A 130 10.17 7.00 5.83
C LEU A 130 10.98 7.20 7.12
N ALA A 131 12.08 6.46 7.31
CA ALA A 131 12.95 6.65 8.48
C ALA A 131 13.46 8.10 8.60
N LYS A 132 13.87 8.69 7.48
CA LYS A 132 14.33 10.07 7.43
C LYS A 132 13.19 11.07 7.68
N ALA A 133 12.09 10.92 6.96
CA ALA A 133 10.98 11.86 6.98
C ALA A 133 10.25 11.84 8.34
N ALA A 134 10.01 10.67 8.91
CA ALA A 134 9.34 10.52 10.21
C ALA A 134 10.28 10.75 11.41
N SER A 135 11.60 10.83 11.18
CA SER A 135 12.58 10.79 12.28
C SER A 135 12.27 9.65 13.25
N ALA A 136 12.07 8.45 12.70
CA ALA A 136 11.71 7.22 13.42
C ALA A 136 12.62 6.07 12.94
N ASP A 137 12.74 5.04 13.77
CA ASP A 137 13.31 3.77 13.33
C ASP A 137 12.29 3.04 12.47
N VAL A 138 12.73 2.40 11.39
CA VAL A 138 11.85 1.56 10.55
C VAL A 138 12.33 0.13 10.65
N LEU A 139 11.47 -0.76 11.11
CA LEU A 139 11.67 -2.20 11.03
C LEU A 139 11.00 -2.69 9.74
N LEU A 140 11.80 -2.94 8.72
CA LEU A 140 11.36 -3.59 7.48
C LEU A 140 11.52 -5.09 7.64
N ILE A 141 10.45 -5.85 7.50
CA ILE A 141 10.45 -7.31 7.71
C ILE A 141 10.43 -8.08 6.39
N ASP A 142 11.04 -9.27 6.41
CA ASP A 142 11.03 -10.26 5.31
C ASP A 142 10.15 -11.44 5.76
N TYR A 143 8.86 -11.25 5.71
CA TYR A 143 7.92 -12.28 6.13
C TYR A 143 7.90 -13.45 5.14
N ARG A 144 7.59 -14.65 5.62
CA ARG A 144 7.52 -15.87 4.82
C ARG A 144 6.50 -15.74 3.69
N LEU A 145 6.90 -16.10 2.49
CA LEU A 145 6.11 -15.94 1.27
C LEU A 145 5.32 -17.21 0.90
N ALA A 146 4.14 -16.97 0.33
CA ALA A 146 3.32 -18.01 -0.31
C ALA A 146 3.91 -18.35 -1.72
N PRO A 147 3.62 -19.52 -2.30
CA PRO A 147 2.85 -20.63 -1.73
C PRO A 147 3.63 -21.53 -0.81
N ASP A 148 4.97 -21.34 -0.67
CA ASP A 148 5.83 -22.18 0.15
C ASP A 148 5.37 -22.15 1.62
N ASN A 149 4.90 -20.99 2.06
CA ASN A 149 4.30 -20.77 3.37
C ASN A 149 2.96 -20.05 3.18
N PRO A 150 1.85 -20.77 3.04
CA PRO A 150 0.54 -20.13 2.89
C PRO A 150 0.07 -19.51 4.22
N TYR A 151 -1.10 -18.84 4.18
CA TYR A 151 -1.76 -18.36 5.39
C TYR A 151 -1.76 -19.43 6.50
N PRO A 152 -1.42 -19.08 7.75
CA PRO A 152 -1.26 -17.74 8.32
C PRO A 152 0.20 -17.24 8.45
N ALA A 153 1.17 -17.82 7.75
CA ALA A 153 2.59 -17.55 7.98
C ALA A 153 2.93 -16.05 7.94
N GLN A 154 2.43 -15.31 6.95
CA GLN A 154 2.71 -13.88 6.74
C GLN A 154 2.23 -13.03 7.91
N ILE A 155 1.03 -13.31 8.40
CA ILE A 155 0.43 -12.55 9.48
C ILE A 155 1.05 -12.92 10.84
N ASP A 156 1.47 -14.17 11.00
CA ASP A 156 2.17 -14.61 12.21
C ASP A 156 3.54 -13.93 12.31
N ASP A 157 4.26 -13.80 11.18
CA ASP A 157 5.53 -13.09 11.11
C ASP A 157 5.37 -11.58 11.39
N ALA A 158 4.35 -10.94 10.81
CA ALA A 158 4.04 -9.54 11.08
C ALA A 158 3.75 -9.28 12.57
N LEU A 159 3.00 -10.16 13.22
CA LEU A 159 2.72 -10.07 14.64
C LEU A 159 3.95 -10.36 15.50
N THR A 160 4.80 -11.29 15.08
CA THR A 160 6.06 -11.60 15.78
C THR A 160 6.98 -10.39 15.75
N ALA A 161 7.15 -9.76 14.58
CA ALA A 161 7.94 -8.54 14.43
C ALA A 161 7.38 -7.35 15.26
N TYR A 162 6.05 -7.20 15.29
CA TYR A 162 5.42 -6.19 16.14
C TYR A 162 5.75 -6.42 17.63
N ARG A 163 5.61 -7.65 18.11
CA ARG A 163 5.94 -8.00 19.49
C ARG A 163 7.42 -7.84 19.81
N TRP A 164 8.28 -8.16 18.84
CA TRP A 164 9.72 -7.94 18.97
C TRP A 164 10.05 -6.45 19.18
N LEU A 165 9.40 -5.53 18.44
CA LEU A 165 9.55 -4.09 18.71
C LEU A 165 9.19 -3.74 20.15
N LEU A 166 8.05 -4.23 20.64
CA LEU A 166 7.62 -3.97 22.02
C LEU A 166 8.61 -4.57 23.05
N GLY A 167 9.08 -5.79 22.81
CA GLY A 167 10.10 -6.46 23.61
C GLY A 167 11.46 -5.76 23.58
N SER A 168 11.76 -5.04 22.50
CA SER A 168 12.96 -4.22 22.31
C SER A 168 12.86 -2.83 22.94
N GLY A 169 11.77 -2.53 23.66
CA GLY A 169 11.59 -1.31 24.44
C GLY A 169 10.81 -0.19 23.74
N TYR A 170 10.26 -0.42 22.56
CA TYR A 170 9.33 0.54 21.94
C TYR A 170 7.95 0.42 22.59
N GLU A 171 7.39 1.53 23.01
CA GLU A 171 6.02 1.57 23.49
C GLU A 171 5.03 1.49 22.33
N ALA A 172 3.93 0.75 22.46
CA ALA A 172 2.93 0.60 21.42
C ALA A 172 2.36 1.95 20.92
N SER A 173 2.22 2.92 21.82
CA SER A 173 1.83 4.31 21.52
C SER A 173 2.87 5.08 20.68
N ASN A 174 4.03 4.51 20.43
CA ASN A 174 5.13 5.04 19.63
C ASN A 174 5.48 4.10 18.45
N VAL A 175 4.61 3.16 18.12
CA VAL A 175 4.74 2.31 16.94
C VAL A 175 3.59 2.60 15.96
N VAL A 176 3.93 2.89 14.70
CA VAL A 176 2.97 2.97 13.60
C VAL A 176 3.22 1.79 12.68
N VAL A 177 2.15 1.07 12.30
CA VAL A 177 2.25 -0.03 11.34
C VAL A 177 1.92 0.48 9.95
N VAL A 178 2.82 0.28 8.99
CA VAL A 178 2.70 0.76 7.62
C VAL A 178 2.84 -0.41 6.66
N GLY A 179 2.01 -0.47 5.64
CA GLY A 179 2.17 -1.45 4.57
C GLY A 179 1.49 -1.02 3.28
N GLU A 180 1.97 -1.54 2.15
CA GLU A 180 1.34 -1.27 0.86
C GLU A 180 0.82 -2.56 0.22
N SER A 181 -0.25 -2.47 -0.60
CA SER A 181 -0.86 -3.61 -1.29
C SER A 181 -1.28 -4.70 -0.29
N VAL A 182 -0.79 -5.93 -0.44
CA VAL A 182 -0.99 -7.01 0.55
C VAL A 182 -0.29 -6.72 1.88
N GLY A 183 0.76 -5.91 1.91
CA GLY A 183 1.36 -5.42 3.16
C GLY A 183 0.39 -4.52 3.94
N GLY A 184 -0.42 -3.73 3.23
CA GLY A 184 -1.52 -2.97 3.83
C GLY A 184 -2.63 -3.88 4.39
N ASN A 185 -2.95 -4.98 3.70
CA ASN A 185 -3.80 -6.04 4.24
C ASN A 185 -3.23 -6.57 5.56
N LEU A 186 -1.97 -7.01 5.55
CA LEU A 186 -1.29 -7.58 6.72
C LEU A 186 -1.20 -6.59 7.88
N ALA A 187 -0.99 -5.29 7.61
CA ALA A 187 -0.96 -4.24 8.63
C ALA A 187 -2.30 -4.13 9.38
N ILE A 188 -3.40 -4.14 8.62
CA ILE A 188 -4.75 -4.10 9.17
C ILE A 188 -5.06 -5.39 9.91
N GLU A 189 -4.81 -6.56 9.31
CA GLU A 189 -5.08 -7.86 9.92
C GLU A 189 -4.27 -8.11 11.20
N ALA A 190 -2.98 -7.74 11.24
CA ALA A 190 -2.17 -7.82 12.44
C ALA A 190 -2.78 -6.99 13.58
N THR A 191 -3.26 -5.79 13.26
CA THR A 191 -3.91 -4.91 14.23
C THR A 191 -5.24 -5.50 14.71
N LEU A 192 -6.08 -6.01 13.81
CA LEU A 192 -7.33 -6.68 14.16
C LEU A 192 -7.10 -7.91 15.05
N ARG A 193 -6.02 -8.67 14.82
CA ARG A 193 -5.66 -9.81 15.69
C ARG A 193 -5.20 -9.35 17.07
N GLN A 194 -4.42 -8.26 17.16
CA GLN A 194 -4.05 -7.67 18.45
C GLN A 194 -5.27 -7.21 19.24
N MET A 195 -6.28 -6.61 18.56
CA MET A 195 -7.54 -6.23 19.20
C MET A 195 -8.28 -7.44 19.79
N ARG A 196 -8.39 -8.54 19.03
CA ARG A 196 -9.07 -9.77 19.47
C ARG A 196 -8.46 -10.37 20.74
N VAL A 197 -7.12 -10.31 20.87
CA VAL A 197 -6.42 -10.80 22.05
C VAL A 197 -6.26 -9.73 23.14
N LYS A 198 -6.85 -8.54 22.93
CA LYS A 198 -6.73 -7.37 23.83
C LYS A 198 -5.26 -7.01 24.10
N GLY A 199 -4.40 -7.22 23.12
CA GLY A 199 -2.99 -6.85 23.17
C GLY A 199 -2.77 -5.35 23.00
N PRO A 200 -1.56 -4.83 23.25
CA PRO A 200 -1.23 -3.44 23.02
C PRO A 200 -1.37 -3.10 21.53
N LEU A 201 -2.06 -1.98 21.24
CA LEU A 201 -2.35 -1.54 19.87
C LEU A 201 -1.33 -0.48 19.41
N PRO A 202 -0.99 -0.43 18.12
CA PRO A 202 -0.14 0.61 17.58
C PRO A 202 -0.79 2.00 17.68
N ALA A 203 0.03 3.04 17.66
CA ALA A 203 -0.42 4.42 17.67
C ALA A 203 -1.34 4.76 16.48
N ALA A 204 -1.05 4.19 15.33
CA ALA A 204 -1.84 4.30 14.11
C ALA A 204 -1.47 3.20 13.11
N VAL A 205 -2.30 3.04 12.08
CA VAL A 205 -2.05 2.18 10.92
C VAL A 205 -2.08 3.00 9.65
N VAL A 206 -1.18 2.71 8.72
CA VAL A 206 -1.18 3.28 7.36
C VAL A 206 -1.25 2.16 6.34
N ALA A 207 -2.24 2.19 5.48
CA ALA A 207 -2.41 1.22 4.41
C ALA A 207 -2.42 1.92 3.05
N MET A 208 -1.37 1.71 2.27
CA MET A 208 -1.18 2.29 0.95
C MET A 208 -1.66 1.32 -0.11
N SER A 209 -2.65 1.71 -0.91
CA SER A 209 -3.22 0.87 -1.98
C SER A 209 -3.58 -0.56 -1.50
N PRO A 210 -4.26 -0.73 -0.35
CA PRO A 210 -4.39 -2.03 0.28
C PRO A 210 -5.31 -2.98 -0.49
N VAL A 211 -4.95 -4.27 -0.52
CA VAL A 211 -5.87 -5.36 -0.90
C VAL A 211 -6.75 -5.68 0.31
N THR A 212 -8.00 -5.29 0.31
CA THR A 212 -8.88 -5.49 1.47
C THR A 212 -9.99 -6.51 1.22
N ASP A 213 -10.21 -6.88 -0.03
CA ASP A 213 -11.25 -7.78 -0.49
C ASP A 213 -10.71 -8.88 -1.42
N LEU A 214 -10.25 -9.98 -0.85
CA LEU A 214 -9.81 -11.13 -1.65
C LEU A 214 -10.96 -11.84 -2.40
N ALA A 215 -12.23 -11.48 -2.14
CA ALA A 215 -13.35 -11.93 -2.97
C ALA A 215 -13.47 -11.14 -4.29
N ALA A 216 -12.72 -10.07 -4.45
CA ALA A 216 -12.65 -9.27 -5.68
C ALA A 216 -14.01 -8.72 -6.12
N THR A 217 -14.75 -8.11 -5.20
CA THR A 217 -16.12 -7.61 -5.44
C THR A 217 -16.18 -6.12 -5.75
N GLY A 218 -15.03 -5.40 -5.77
CA GLY A 218 -14.97 -3.98 -6.10
C GLY A 218 -15.28 -3.70 -7.57
N ALA A 219 -16.11 -2.68 -7.86
CA ALA A 219 -16.45 -2.28 -9.23
C ALA A 219 -15.24 -1.68 -9.96
N SER A 220 -14.30 -1.07 -9.23
CA SER A 220 -13.06 -0.49 -9.77
C SER A 220 -12.16 -1.53 -10.45
N LEU A 221 -12.24 -2.81 -10.08
CA LEU A 221 -11.55 -3.90 -10.77
C LEU A 221 -11.86 -3.95 -12.27
N THR A 222 -13.09 -3.64 -12.64
CA THR A 222 -13.51 -3.57 -14.05
C THR A 222 -13.34 -2.16 -14.60
N ALA A 223 -13.72 -1.14 -13.84
CA ALA A 223 -13.70 0.24 -14.32
C ALA A 223 -12.27 0.74 -14.62
N ASN A 224 -11.29 0.34 -13.82
CA ASN A 224 -9.90 0.74 -13.93
C ASN A 224 -8.98 -0.31 -14.59
N ALA A 225 -9.53 -1.41 -15.13
CA ALA A 225 -8.75 -2.49 -15.74
C ALA A 225 -7.83 -2.06 -16.89
N SER A 226 -8.16 -0.95 -17.58
CA SER A 226 -7.32 -0.42 -18.67
C SER A 226 -6.21 0.53 -18.17
N THR A 227 -6.31 1.04 -16.95
CA THR A 227 -5.38 2.01 -16.35
C THR A 227 -4.41 1.36 -15.40
N ASP A 228 -4.83 0.35 -14.64
CA ASP A 228 -3.96 -0.38 -13.72
C ASP A 228 -3.17 -1.47 -14.45
N PRO A 229 -1.84 -1.38 -14.53
CA PRO A 229 -1.04 -2.37 -15.26
C PRO A 229 -0.74 -3.63 -14.45
N LEU A 230 -1.05 -3.65 -13.15
CA LEU A 230 -0.62 -4.67 -12.21
C LEU A 230 -1.76 -5.54 -11.68
N ILE A 231 -2.89 -4.92 -11.38
CA ILE A 231 -3.98 -5.58 -10.69
C ILE A 231 -5.13 -5.80 -11.65
N ASP A 232 -5.43 -7.08 -11.85
CA ASP A 232 -6.62 -7.56 -12.52
C ASP A 232 -7.20 -8.79 -11.80
N THR A 233 -8.29 -9.32 -12.27
CA THR A 233 -8.93 -10.50 -11.66
C THR A 233 -8.02 -11.74 -11.72
N ALA A 234 -7.20 -11.90 -12.76
CA ALA A 234 -6.29 -13.05 -12.88
C ALA A 234 -5.16 -12.95 -11.84
N GLN A 235 -4.65 -11.74 -11.61
CA GLN A 235 -3.64 -11.47 -10.57
C GLN A 235 -4.19 -11.74 -9.17
N LEU A 236 -5.42 -11.29 -8.88
CA LEU A 236 -6.08 -11.59 -7.61
C LEU A 236 -6.34 -13.09 -7.42
N ASP A 237 -6.66 -13.81 -8.50
CA ASP A 237 -6.81 -15.28 -8.47
C ASP A 237 -5.50 -16.00 -8.14
N LEU A 238 -4.38 -15.52 -8.70
CA LEU A 238 -3.05 -16.05 -8.38
C LEU A 238 -2.70 -15.82 -6.91
N MET A 239 -2.94 -14.62 -6.39
CA MET A 239 -2.73 -14.30 -4.97
C MET A 239 -3.58 -15.20 -4.08
N ARG A 240 -4.88 -15.34 -4.37
CA ARG A 240 -5.79 -16.20 -3.61
C ARG A 240 -5.33 -17.66 -3.57
N LYS A 241 -5.00 -18.22 -4.72
CA LYS A 241 -4.54 -19.61 -4.82
C LYS A 241 -3.25 -19.85 -4.06
N ALA A 242 -2.35 -18.89 -4.06
CA ALA A 242 -1.08 -18.99 -3.33
C ALA A 242 -1.25 -18.85 -1.82
N TYR A 243 -2.11 -17.93 -1.38
CA TYR A 243 -2.18 -17.46 0.01
C TYR A 243 -3.23 -18.17 0.86
N LEU A 244 -4.48 -18.33 0.34
CA LEU A 244 -5.64 -18.65 1.18
C LEU A 244 -5.68 -20.11 1.68
N GLY A 245 -5.04 -21.04 0.98
CA GLY A 245 -5.25 -22.47 1.27
C GLY A 245 -6.73 -22.83 1.11
N THR A 246 -7.36 -23.30 2.19
CA THR A 246 -8.78 -23.67 2.22
C THR A 246 -9.73 -22.57 2.71
N ARG A 247 -9.21 -21.37 3.01
CA ARG A 247 -10.04 -20.29 3.57
C ARG A 247 -10.91 -19.63 2.51
N SER A 248 -12.09 -19.19 2.96
CA SER A 248 -12.95 -18.35 2.13
C SER A 248 -12.28 -16.99 1.86
N PRO A 249 -12.34 -16.44 0.63
CA PRO A 249 -11.88 -15.11 0.35
C PRO A 249 -12.68 -14.01 1.09
N THR A 250 -13.85 -14.33 1.65
CA THR A 250 -14.63 -13.41 2.49
C THR A 250 -14.38 -13.61 4.00
N ASP A 251 -13.45 -14.50 4.37
CA ASP A 251 -13.07 -14.68 5.78
C ASP A 251 -12.44 -13.38 6.30
N PRO A 252 -12.99 -12.79 7.39
CA PRO A 252 -12.46 -11.56 7.97
C PRO A 252 -11.03 -11.69 8.54
N MET A 253 -10.45 -12.88 8.51
CA MET A 253 -9.06 -13.13 8.90
C MET A 253 -8.06 -13.01 7.74
N VAL A 254 -8.54 -12.81 6.52
CA VAL A 254 -7.72 -12.65 5.31
C VAL A 254 -8.18 -11.47 4.45
N SER A 255 -9.41 -11.01 4.64
CA SER A 255 -10.00 -9.86 3.95
C SER A 255 -10.57 -8.87 4.98
N PRO A 256 -9.80 -7.86 5.39
CA PRO A 256 -10.18 -6.93 6.45
C PRO A 256 -11.46 -6.15 6.14
N LEU A 257 -11.85 -6.05 4.88
CA LEU A 257 -13.14 -5.47 4.51
C LEU A 257 -14.32 -6.15 5.23
N TYR A 258 -14.22 -7.42 5.58
CA TYR A 258 -15.27 -8.16 6.29
C TYR A 258 -15.06 -8.19 7.81
N GLY A 259 -13.92 -7.67 8.31
CA GLY A 259 -13.57 -7.64 9.73
C GLY A 259 -14.36 -6.61 10.53
N ASP A 260 -14.44 -6.78 11.84
CA ASP A 260 -14.98 -5.76 12.75
C ASP A 260 -13.90 -4.73 13.07
N MET A 261 -14.13 -3.47 12.69
CA MET A 261 -13.21 -2.36 12.89
C MET A 261 -13.52 -1.55 14.16
N THR A 262 -14.49 -1.95 14.99
CA THR A 262 -14.88 -1.20 16.19
C THR A 262 -13.69 -1.09 17.16
N GLY A 263 -13.26 0.14 17.45
CA GLY A 263 -12.10 0.41 18.32
C GLY A 263 -10.74 0.26 17.63
N PHE A 264 -10.69 0.15 16.29
CA PHE A 264 -9.44 0.14 15.54
C PHE A 264 -8.67 1.47 15.73
N PRO A 265 -7.33 1.45 15.81
CA PRO A 265 -6.52 2.67 15.90
C PRO A 265 -6.76 3.64 14.73
N PRO A 266 -6.35 4.91 14.85
CA PRO A 266 -6.36 5.85 13.74
C PRO A 266 -5.77 5.24 12.48
N LEU A 267 -6.45 5.46 11.33
CA LEU A 267 -6.14 4.81 10.06
C LEU A 267 -5.96 5.84 8.94
N LEU A 268 -4.79 5.83 8.29
CA LEU A 268 -4.59 6.50 7.01
C LEU A 268 -4.69 5.46 5.90
N VAL A 269 -5.51 5.73 4.90
CA VAL A 269 -5.52 4.95 3.65
C VAL A 269 -5.21 5.85 2.47
N GLN A 270 -4.30 5.38 1.60
CA GLN A 270 -3.95 6.07 0.35
C GLN A 270 -4.27 5.16 -0.82
N VAL A 271 -4.75 5.72 -1.94
CA VAL A 271 -5.01 4.98 -3.18
C VAL A 271 -4.92 5.90 -4.39
N GLY A 272 -4.46 5.38 -5.51
CA GLY A 272 -4.51 6.06 -6.80
C GLY A 272 -5.91 5.99 -7.43
N SER A 273 -6.36 7.08 -8.05
CA SER A 273 -7.67 7.06 -8.72
C SER A 273 -7.71 6.15 -9.95
N GLY A 274 -6.55 5.76 -10.49
CA GLY A 274 -6.43 4.82 -11.62
C GLY A 274 -6.27 3.36 -11.21
N GLU A 275 -6.29 3.05 -9.90
CA GLU A 275 -6.09 1.69 -9.41
C GLU A 275 -7.34 0.82 -9.48
N ALA A 276 -7.14 -0.45 -9.82
CA ALA A 276 -8.17 -1.47 -9.70
C ALA A 276 -8.63 -1.69 -8.23
N LEU A 277 -7.78 -1.39 -7.26
CA LEU A 277 -8.05 -1.48 -5.81
C LEU A 277 -8.67 -0.19 -5.21
N LEU A 278 -9.15 0.75 -6.03
CA LEU A 278 -9.78 1.98 -5.53
C LEU A 278 -10.96 1.65 -4.58
N ASP A 279 -11.85 0.77 -5.01
CA ASP A 279 -13.02 0.40 -4.19
C ASP A 279 -12.63 -0.38 -2.92
N ASP A 280 -11.57 -1.15 -2.94
CA ASP A 280 -11.04 -1.82 -1.75
C ASP A 280 -10.76 -0.81 -0.64
N THR A 281 -10.05 0.25 -1.01
CA THR A 281 -9.71 1.34 -0.09
C THR A 281 -10.93 2.13 0.38
N LEU A 282 -11.79 2.55 -0.56
CA LEU A 282 -12.95 3.40 -0.23
C LEU A 282 -13.97 2.67 0.63
N ARG A 283 -14.26 1.41 0.31
CA ARG A 283 -15.21 0.57 1.08
C ARG A 283 -14.70 0.28 2.48
N LEU A 284 -13.40 0.01 2.65
CA LEU A 284 -12.79 -0.16 3.96
C LEU A 284 -12.88 1.13 4.79
N ALA A 285 -12.51 2.27 4.20
CA ALA A 285 -12.56 3.58 4.86
C ALA A 285 -13.97 3.93 5.33
N GLU A 286 -14.97 3.74 4.46
CA GLU A 286 -16.38 3.96 4.79
C GLU A 286 -16.83 3.06 5.95
N LYS A 287 -16.48 1.78 5.89
CA LYS A 287 -16.81 0.81 6.95
C LYS A 287 -16.19 1.21 8.28
N ALA A 288 -14.93 1.57 8.30
CA ALA A 288 -14.23 1.98 9.52
C ALA A 288 -14.83 3.25 10.13
N ARG A 289 -15.16 4.26 9.31
CA ARG A 289 -15.82 5.48 9.76
C ARG A 289 -17.20 5.21 10.39
N LYS A 290 -17.98 4.28 9.81
CA LYS A 290 -19.32 3.91 10.32
C LYS A 290 -19.27 3.38 11.76
N VAL A 291 -18.16 2.82 12.19
CA VAL A 291 -17.97 2.32 13.56
C VAL A 291 -17.10 3.23 14.42
N GLY A 292 -16.90 4.48 13.99
CA GLY A 292 -16.25 5.53 14.78
C GLY A 292 -14.72 5.53 14.75
N VAL A 293 -14.08 4.83 13.80
CA VAL A 293 -12.61 4.92 13.61
C VAL A 293 -12.26 6.28 13.01
N ASP A 294 -11.18 6.91 13.52
CA ASP A 294 -10.57 8.10 12.91
C ASP A 294 -9.86 7.68 11.62
N VAL A 295 -10.45 8.03 10.45
CA VAL A 295 -9.95 7.60 9.13
C VAL A 295 -9.64 8.81 8.26
N GLU A 296 -8.38 8.95 7.89
CA GLU A 296 -7.95 9.84 6.80
C GLU A 296 -7.88 9.03 5.49
N THR A 297 -8.48 9.54 4.41
CA THR A 297 -8.44 8.92 3.08
C THR A 297 -7.84 9.89 2.09
N GLU A 298 -6.81 9.46 1.39
CA GLU A 298 -6.14 10.23 0.35
C GLU A 298 -6.29 9.52 -1.01
N ILE A 299 -7.00 10.17 -1.94
CA ILE A 299 -7.14 9.71 -3.31
C ILE A 299 -6.18 10.51 -4.18
N TRP A 300 -5.21 9.83 -4.79
CA TRP A 300 -4.16 10.43 -5.61
C TRP A 300 -4.54 10.39 -7.09
N PRO A 301 -4.81 11.55 -7.73
CA PRO A 301 -5.30 11.60 -9.11
C PRO A 301 -4.32 10.94 -10.08
N GLY A 302 -4.83 10.05 -10.93
CA GLY A 302 -4.07 9.40 -12.01
C GLY A 302 -2.96 8.44 -11.57
N MET A 303 -2.76 8.22 -10.28
CA MET A 303 -1.81 7.23 -9.80
C MET A 303 -2.32 5.81 -10.02
N ILE A 304 -1.38 4.89 -10.23
CA ILE A 304 -1.57 3.46 -10.46
C ILE A 304 -1.08 2.67 -9.25
N HIS A 305 -1.33 1.35 -9.20
CA HIS A 305 -0.94 0.52 -8.06
C HIS A 305 0.56 0.59 -7.73
N GLN A 306 0.90 0.68 -6.44
CA GLN A 306 2.27 0.71 -5.89
C GLN A 306 3.15 1.90 -6.34
N TRP A 307 2.58 3.03 -6.80
CA TRP A 307 3.38 4.21 -7.19
C TRP A 307 4.28 4.72 -6.06
N GLN A 308 3.88 4.53 -4.81
CA GLN A 308 4.58 4.99 -3.62
C GLN A 308 6.01 4.42 -3.50
N LEU A 309 6.28 3.28 -4.14
CA LEU A 309 7.58 2.63 -4.13
C LEU A 309 8.66 3.37 -4.94
N PHE A 310 8.27 4.36 -5.74
CA PHE A 310 9.15 5.03 -6.70
C PHE A 310 9.44 6.51 -6.38
N PRO A 311 9.82 6.87 -5.13
CA PRO A 311 10.08 8.27 -4.76
C PRO A 311 11.25 8.89 -5.51
N PHE A 312 12.13 8.09 -6.10
CA PHE A 312 13.25 8.53 -6.93
C PHE A 312 12.84 8.87 -8.37
N TRP A 313 11.65 8.43 -8.83
CA TRP A 313 11.12 8.73 -10.17
C TRP A 313 9.91 9.65 -10.15
N LEU A 314 9.05 9.55 -9.13
CA LEU A 314 7.78 10.24 -9.03
C LEU A 314 7.80 11.28 -7.91
N ASP A 315 7.40 12.50 -8.24
CA ASP A 315 7.19 13.55 -7.25
C ASP A 315 6.01 13.22 -6.33
N ASP A 316 4.95 12.66 -6.89
CA ASP A 316 3.77 12.20 -6.15
C ASP A 316 4.12 11.11 -5.13
N ALA A 317 5.02 10.19 -5.48
CA ALA A 317 5.51 9.18 -4.53
C ALA A 317 6.29 9.81 -3.36
N ARG A 318 7.11 10.84 -3.63
CA ARG A 318 7.79 11.58 -2.56
C ARG A 318 6.81 12.29 -1.63
N GLN A 319 5.80 12.94 -2.21
CA GLN A 319 4.76 13.62 -1.44
C GLN A 319 3.93 12.62 -0.63
N SER A 320 3.51 11.50 -1.23
CA SER A 320 2.79 10.43 -0.54
C SER A 320 3.58 9.91 0.67
N ASN A 321 4.87 9.60 0.49
CA ASN A 321 5.73 9.12 1.58
C ASN A 321 5.94 10.19 2.66
N GLN A 322 5.98 11.47 2.29
CA GLN A 322 6.02 12.58 3.23
C GLN A 322 4.71 12.65 4.05
N ARG A 323 3.55 12.47 3.40
CA ARG A 323 2.25 12.42 4.10
C ARG A 323 2.16 11.25 5.09
N VAL A 324 2.66 10.06 4.71
CA VAL A 324 2.77 8.91 5.62
C VAL A 324 3.63 9.24 6.84
N ALA A 325 4.78 9.90 6.62
CA ALA A 325 5.67 10.29 7.70
C ALA A 325 5.02 11.35 8.63
N GLU A 326 4.34 12.34 8.08
CA GLU A 326 3.60 13.37 8.84
C GLU A 326 2.49 12.73 9.67
N TYR A 327 1.76 11.77 9.09
CA TYR A 327 0.74 11.03 9.79
C TYR A 327 1.33 10.22 10.96
N ALA A 328 2.45 9.53 10.75
CA ALA A 328 3.14 8.83 11.83
C ALA A 328 3.58 9.79 12.94
N ILE A 329 4.19 10.95 12.60
CA ILE A 329 4.58 11.99 13.56
C ILE A 329 3.37 12.49 14.35
N LYS A 330 2.23 12.71 13.69
CA LYS A 330 0.99 13.16 14.32
C LYS A 330 0.54 12.20 15.43
N HIS A 331 0.72 10.90 15.22
CA HIS A 331 0.19 9.87 16.12
C HIS A 331 1.20 9.30 17.13
N PHE A 332 2.51 9.46 16.95
CA PHE A 332 3.47 9.09 18.00
C PHE A 332 3.18 9.87 19.30
N ALA A 333 3.20 9.19 20.45
CA ALA A 333 3.11 9.83 21.75
C ALA A 333 4.39 10.64 22.05
N ASP A 334 5.59 10.10 21.72
CA ASP A 334 6.85 10.81 21.76
C ASP A 334 7.10 11.55 20.44
N LYS A 335 6.89 12.86 20.41
CA LYS A 335 7.07 13.66 19.20
C LYS A 335 8.55 13.85 18.87
N PRO A 336 8.97 13.82 17.60
CA PRO A 336 10.31 14.24 17.22
C PRO A 336 10.49 15.72 17.56
N ARG A 337 11.65 16.08 18.06
CA ARG A 337 12.01 17.50 18.23
C ARG A 337 12.22 18.13 16.85
N PRO A 338 11.76 19.37 16.64
CA PRO A 338 11.91 20.05 15.37
C PRO A 338 13.40 20.27 14.98
#